data_2c204ab45f77ea61736b4068e28c3aca
#
_entry.id   2c204ab45f77ea61736b4068e28c3aca
#
_cell.length_a   1.000
_cell.length_b   1.000
_cell.length_c   1.000
_cell.angle_alpha   90.00
_cell.angle_beta   90.00
_cell.angle_gamma   90.00
#
_symmetry.space_group_name_H-M   'P 1'
#
loop_
_entity.id
_entity.type
_entity.pdbx_description
1 polymer ?
#
loop_
_entity_poly.entity_id
_entity_poly.type
_entity_poly.pdbx_seq_one_letter_code
_entity_poly.pdbx_strand_id
1 'polypeptide(L)'
;MHNISRRKFLVGTTKSIGLVAGFSLVPNILSAKEAINNKRWDHQLFLTMDTKGTATVHITKTEMGQHIGTALAQIVAEELEINWDDVKIDYPDSHKKWGLMITGSSWSINWTFDRNSRIGASARIALIEAGANLMSVNKDDCYAKESKVIHKLTNKFVTYSEILTRKSINRIFSEEELKAIKLKKFGEYRIIGKSLPSLDVPEKINGTAKYGIDAFIPNMVYGKIIPWPTRYGSKPINVDDKEAKKIPGYVGVYVNKDDPTKVNSSYVIALAETFWGAEKAAKAIKVKWD
;
A
#
# COMPACT_ATOMS: atom_id res chain seq x y z
N MET A 1 -22.22 20.35 1.42
CA MET A 1 -21.04 19.49 1.68
C MET A 1 -20.58 19.72 3.09
N HIS A 2 -20.81 18.78 4.00
CA HIS A 2 -20.42 18.92 5.41
C HIS A 2 -18.92 18.64 5.53
N ASN A 3 -18.16 19.66 5.90
CA ASN A 3 -16.76 19.54 6.28
C ASN A 3 -16.65 18.73 7.57
N ILE A 4 -16.40 17.43 7.47
CA ILE A 4 -16.00 16.62 8.60
C ILE A 4 -14.57 16.99 8.93
N SER A 5 -14.34 17.61 10.11
CA SER A 5 -12.99 17.97 10.52
C SER A 5 -12.14 16.68 10.65
N ARG A 6 -10.85 16.76 10.26
CA ARG A 6 -9.88 15.65 10.37
C ARG A 6 -9.88 14.97 11.74
N ARG A 7 -10.13 15.76 12.79
CA ARG A 7 -10.24 15.30 14.18
C ARG A 7 -11.48 14.42 14.40
N LYS A 8 -12.64 14.75 13.80
CA LYS A 8 -13.87 13.93 13.90
C LYS A 8 -13.77 12.65 13.08
N PHE A 9 -13.08 12.67 11.96
CA PHE A 9 -12.80 11.46 11.16
C PHE A 9 -11.90 10.50 11.95
N LEU A 10 -10.82 11.00 12.56
CA LEU A 10 -9.90 10.18 13.37
C LEU A 10 -10.56 9.63 14.64
N VAL A 11 -11.38 10.40 15.33
CA VAL A 11 -12.09 9.94 16.53
C VAL A 11 -13.22 8.96 16.21
N GLY A 12 -13.83 9.04 15.01
CA GLY A 12 -14.86 8.11 14.55
C GLY A 12 -14.31 6.73 14.19
N THR A 13 -13.07 6.64 13.72
CA THR A 13 -12.41 5.38 13.33
C THR A 13 -11.72 4.66 14.50
N THR A 14 -11.45 5.36 15.60
CA THR A 14 -10.72 4.79 16.76
C THR A 14 -11.55 3.86 17.64
N LYS A 15 -12.85 3.75 17.43
CA LYS A 15 -13.70 2.84 18.26
C LYS A 15 -13.69 1.37 17.80
N SER A 16 -13.05 1.04 16.69
CA SER A 16 -13.01 -0.32 16.14
C SER A 16 -11.61 -0.81 15.73
N ILE A 17 -10.54 -0.08 16.04
CA ILE A 17 -9.18 -0.46 15.64
C ILE A 17 -8.32 -0.67 16.89
N GLY A 18 -7.96 -1.92 17.15
CA GLY A 18 -7.22 -2.31 18.36
C GLY A 18 -5.73 -1.95 18.36
N LEU A 19 -5.06 -2.03 17.25
CA LEU A 19 -3.67 -1.59 17.05
C LEU A 19 -3.57 -0.90 15.69
N VAL A 20 -3.27 0.37 15.71
CA VAL A 20 -2.68 1.06 14.58
C VAL A 20 -1.21 1.19 14.92
N ALA A 21 -0.38 0.31 14.39
CA ALA A 21 1.05 0.45 14.49
C ALA A 21 1.43 1.69 13.70
N GLY A 22 1.44 2.82 14.38
CA GLY A 22 1.98 4.04 13.94
C GLY A 22 1.13 5.19 13.52
N PHE A 23 0.54 5.84 14.46
CA PHE A 23 0.16 7.22 14.28
C PHE A 23 1.09 8.15 15.06
N SER A 24 2.00 8.80 14.35
CA SER A 24 2.53 10.08 14.78
C SER A 24 1.52 11.16 14.37
N LEU A 25 0.67 11.58 15.27
CA LEU A 25 0.03 12.89 15.20
C LEU A 25 1.07 13.94 15.57
N VAL A 26 2.02 14.21 14.68
CA VAL A 26 2.81 15.44 14.76
C VAL A 26 1.97 16.54 14.09
N PRO A 27 1.58 17.57 14.80
CA PRO A 27 0.87 18.72 14.23
C PRO A 27 1.87 19.67 13.57
N ASN A 28 2.65 19.21 12.62
CA ASN A 28 3.41 20.07 11.73
C ASN A 28 3.41 19.47 10.36
N ILE A 29 2.66 20.10 9.48
CA ILE A 29 2.68 19.88 8.04
C ILE A 29 4.06 20.31 7.55
N LEU A 30 5.00 19.38 7.55
CA LEU A 30 6.23 19.54 6.78
C LEU A 30 5.83 19.56 5.30
N SER A 31 6.34 20.52 4.56
CA SER A 31 6.05 20.69 3.14
C SER A 31 6.47 19.43 2.37
N ALA A 32 5.81 19.15 1.24
CA ALA A 32 6.12 18.00 0.39
C ALA A 32 7.61 17.93 -0.03
N LYS A 33 8.34 19.05 0.04
CA LYS A 33 9.79 19.14 -0.20
C LYS A 33 10.63 18.54 0.93
N GLU A 34 10.16 18.65 2.19
CA GLU A 34 10.85 18.09 3.36
C GLU A 34 10.61 16.57 3.50
N ALA A 35 9.45 16.08 3.04
CA ALA A 35 9.17 14.64 3.00
C ALA A 35 10.05 13.87 2.00
N ILE A 36 10.55 14.53 0.96
CA ILE A 36 11.47 13.93 -0.03
C ILE A 36 12.91 13.92 0.48
N ASN A 37 13.32 14.89 1.29
CA ASN A 37 14.67 15.00 1.83
C ASN A 37 14.87 14.33 3.20
N ASN A 38 13.82 14.11 3.97
CA ASN A 38 13.91 13.39 5.22
C ASN A 38 13.66 11.91 4.96
N LYS A 39 14.68 11.08 5.16
CA LYS A 39 14.66 9.62 5.23
C LYS A 39 13.77 9.08 6.38
N ARG A 40 12.74 9.80 6.78
CA ARG A 40 11.73 9.35 7.74
C ARG A 40 10.74 8.44 7.02
N TRP A 41 11.06 7.18 7.04
CA TRP A 41 10.11 6.12 6.71
C TRP A 41 9.12 6.04 7.87
N ASP A 42 7.87 6.40 7.61
CA ASP A 42 6.80 6.15 8.59
C ASP A 42 6.44 4.66 8.48
N HIS A 43 7.19 3.83 9.19
CA HIS A 43 7.03 2.36 9.19
C HIS A 43 5.64 1.92 9.65
N GLN A 44 4.93 2.79 10.30
CA GLN A 44 3.72 2.53 11.05
C GLN A 44 2.44 2.63 10.20
N LEU A 45 2.55 3.08 8.94
CA LEU A 45 1.41 3.13 8.02
C LEU A 45 1.12 1.78 7.35
N PHE A 46 2.06 0.84 7.38
CA PHE A 46 2.01 -0.36 6.55
C PHE A 46 1.35 -1.57 7.22
N LEU A 47 0.98 -1.47 8.49
CA LEU A 47 0.33 -2.54 9.25
C LEU A 47 -0.76 -1.98 10.16
N THR A 48 -1.94 -2.55 10.09
CA THR A 48 -3.02 -2.33 11.05
C THR A 48 -3.49 -3.65 11.64
N MET A 49 -3.94 -3.64 12.89
CA MET A 49 -4.53 -4.81 13.53
C MET A 49 -5.87 -4.45 14.15
N ASP A 50 -6.87 -5.29 13.98
CA ASP A 50 -8.18 -5.12 14.57
C ASP A 50 -8.29 -5.80 15.95
N THR A 51 -9.42 -5.59 16.63
CA THR A 51 -9.70 -6.18 17.94
C THR A 51 -9.88 -7.70 17.91
N LYS A 52 -10.03 -8.30 16.74
CA LYS A 52 -10.05 -9.76 16.57
C LYS A 52 -8.67 -10.36 16.49
N GLY A 53 -7.62 -9.50 16.44
CA GLY A 53 -6.23 -9.93 16.28
C GLY A 53 -5.81 -10.11 14.82
N THR A 54 -6.68 -9.75 13.86
CA THR A 54 -6.35 -9.83 12.44
C THR A 54 -5.39 -8.70 12.05
N ALA A 55 -4.29 -9.04 11.43
CA ALA A 55 -3.31 -8.11 10.88
C ALA A 55 -3.59 -7.85 9.41
N THR A 56 -3.78 -6.59 9.02
CA THR A 56 -3.86 -6.17 7.63
C THR A 56 -2.57 -5.48 7.22
N VAL A 57 -1.86 -6.08 6.28
CA VAL A 57 -0.62 -5.52 5.71
C VAL A 57 -0.98 -4.69 4.47
N HIS A 58 -0.63 -3.40 4.49
CA HIS A 58 -0.89 -2.49 3.38
C HIS A 58 0.23 -2.59 2.34
N ILE A 59 -0.10 -3.13 1.18
CA ILE A 59 0.84 -3.46 0.12
C ILE A 59 0.98 -2.29 -0.85
N THR A 60 2.14 -1.64 -0.85
CA THR A 60 2.42 -0.49 -1.73
C THR A 60 3.10 -0.90 -3.04
N LYS A 61 2.99 -2.16 -3.42
CA LYS A 61 3.48 -2.74 -4.66
C LYS A 61 2.32 -3.30 -5.46
N THR A 62 2.29 -3.03 -6.75
CA THR A 62 1.21 -3.48 -7.63
C THR A 62 1.27 -4.99 -7.82
N GLU A 63 0.14 -5.65 -7.66
CA GLU A 63 -0.07 -7.05 -8.02
C GLU A 63 -0.34 -7.16 -9.53
N MET A 64 0.43 -7.99 -10.20
CA MET A 64 0.35 -8.23 -11.64
C MET A 64 0.36 -9.75 -11.97
N GLY A 65 0.03 -10.59 -10.99
CA GLY A 65 0.11 -12.04 -11.09
C GLY A 65 1.37 -12.65 -10.49
N GLN A 66 2.26 -11.83 -9.88
CA GLN A 66 3.50 -12.29 -9.26
C GLN A 66 3.39 -12.56 -7.75
N HIS A 67 2.19 -12.44 -7.17
CA HIS A 67 1.87 -12.72 -5.76
C HIS A 67 2.67 -11.88 -4.75
N ILE A 68 2.99 -10.65 -5.10
CA ILE A 68 3.84 -9.76 -4.27
C ILE A 68 3.19 -9.46 -2.92
N GLY A 69 1.88 -9.31 -2.86
CA GLY A 69 1.16 -9.03 -1.61
C GLY A 69 1.36 -10.12 -0.58
N THR A 70 1.17 -11.37 -0.97
CA THR A 70 1.39 -12.53 -0.09
C THR A 70 2.84 -12.62 0.38
N ALA A 71 3.80 -12.41 -0.53
CA ALA A 71 5.22 -12.47 -0.17
C ALA A 71 5.62 -11.37 0.83
N LEU A 72 5.13 -10.14 0.67
CA LEU A 72 5.39 -9.05 1.62
C LEU A 72 4.67 -9.28 2.96
N ALA A 73 3.47 -9.84 2.94
CA ALA A 73 2.75 -10.22 4.15
C ALA A 73 3.46 -11.32 4.94
N GLN A 74 4.10 -12.30 4.26
CA GLN A 74 4.91 -13.32 4.94
C GLN A 74 6.06 -12.70 5.73
N ILE A 75 6.73 -11.68 5.20
CA ILE A 75 7.85 -11.00 5.88
C ILE A 75 7.36 -10.31 7.16
N VAL A 76 6.24 -9.59 7.09
CA VAL A 76 5.64 -8.92 8.24
C VAL A 76 5.16 -9.94 9.28
N ALA A 77 4.43 -10.97 8.83
CA ALA A 77 3.87 -12.01 9.69
C ALA A 77 4.95 -12.81 10.43
N GLU A 78 6.08 -13.09 9.77
CA GLU A 78 7.23 -13.77 10.36
C GLU A 78 7.73 -13.05 11.61
N GLU A 79 7.99 -11.77 11.49
CA GLU A 79 8.51 -10.97 12.58
C GLU A 79 7.45 -10.60 13.62
N LEU A 80 6.19 -10.51 13.21
CA LEU A 80 5.05 -10.26 14.10
C LEU A 80 4.71 -11.45 14.98
N GLU A 81 5.17 -12.66 14.64
CA GLU A 81 4.78 -13.93 15.31
C GLU A 81 3.27 -14.20 15.31
N ILE A 82 2.60 -13.79 14.22
CA ILE A 82 1.16 -14.00 14.04
C ILE A 82 0.87 -15.35 13.35
N ASN A 83 -0.30 -15.92 13.60
CA ASN A 83 -0.79 -17.03 12.79
C ASN A 83 -1.12 -16.56 11.38
N TRP A 84 -0.77 -17.36 10.38
CA TRP A 84 -1.00 -16.98 8.99
C TRP A 84 -2.49 -16.77 8.65
N ASP A 85 -3.38 -17.50 9.27
CA ASP A 85 -4.83 -17.38 9.07
C ASP A 85 -5.40 -16.04 9.58
N ASP A 86 -4.67 -15.35 10.45
CA ASP A 86 -5.01 -14.03 10.98
C ASP A 86 -4.45 -12.89 10.12
N VAL A 87 -3.84 -13.19 8.96
CA VAL A 87 -3.19 -12.21 8.08
C VAL A 87 -4.07 -11.88 6.89
N LYS A 88 -4.22 -10.59 6.62
CA LYS A 88 -4.87 -10.04 5.43
C LYS A 88 -3.95 -9.06 4.72
N ILE A 89 -4.21 -8.84 3.46
CA ILE A 89 -3.55 -7.80 2.66
C ILE A 89 -4.57 -6.79 2.16
N ASP A 90 -4.08 -5.58 1.96
CA ASP A 90 -4.83 -4.48 1.36
C ASP A 90 -3.92 -3.77 0.35
N TYR A 91 -4.45 -3.43 -0.81
CA TYR A 91 -3.76 -2.64 -1.83
C TYR A 91 -4.32 -1.22 -1.79
N PRO A 92 -3.68 -0.32 -1.04
CA PRO A 92 -4.20 1.03 -0.84
C PRO A 92 -4.10 1.87 -2.10
N ASP A 93 -5.00 2.83 -2.23
CA ASP A 93 -4.96 3.85 -3.28
C ASP A 93 -3.65 4.64 -3.26
N SER A 94 -3.21 5.10 -4.43
CA SER A 94 -2.01 5.91 -4.58
C SER A 94 -2.13 7.21 -3.76
N HIS A 95 -1.19 7.40 -2.84
CA HIS A 95 -1.15 8.59 -2.00
C HIS A 95 0.29 8.89 -1.53
N LYS A 96 0.65 10.16 -1.41
CA LYS A 96 1.99 10.62 -1.00
C LYS A 96 2.47 10.03 0.34
N LYS A 97 1.55 9.69 1.25
CA LYS A 97 1.88 9.08 2.54
C LYS A 97 2.61 7.74 2.42
N TRP A 98 2.41 7.01 1.32
CA TRP A 98 3.02 5.71 1.09
C TRP A 98 4.45 5.80 0.53
N GLY A 99 4.90 7.00 0.15
CA GLY A 99 6.17 7.18 -0.54
C GLY A 99 6.13 6.61 -1.95
N LEU A 100 7.21 5.97 -2.36
CA LEU A 100 7.37 5.45 -3.72
C LEU A 100 6.62 4.12 -3.90
N MET A 101 5.51 4.15 -4.64
CA MET A 101 4.67 2.99 -4.96
C MET A 101 5.03 2.37 -6.33
N ILE A 102 6.31 2.30 -6.66
CA ILE A 102 6.79 1.72 -7.91
C ILE A 102 6.93 0.20 -7.80
N THR A 103 6.54 -0.51 -8.86
CA THR A 103 6.74 -1.96 -9.03
C THR A 103 7.49 -2.19 -10.32
N GLY A 104 8.65 -2.84 -10.25
CA GLY A 104 9.49 -3.11 -11.41
C GLY A 104 10.87 -3.62 -11.04
N SER A 105 11.63 -4.02 -12.05
CA SER A 105 13.05 -4.43 -11.96
C SER A 105 13.34 -5.53 -10.93
N SER A 106 12.34 -6.32 -10.55
CA SER A 106 12.43 -7.39 -9.52
C SER A 106 12.90 -6.91 -8.13
N TRP A 107 12.71 -5.65 -7.79
CA TRP A 107 13.22 -5.06 -6.56
C TRP A 107 12.21 -5.02 -5.40
N SER A 108 10.98 -5.42 -5.63
CA SER A 108 9.92 -5.26 -4.64
C SER A 108 10.23 -5.93 -3.30
N ILE A 109 10.75 -7.16 -3.29
CA ILE A 109 11.17 -7.84 -2.07
C ILE A 109 12.50 -7.26 -1.57
N ASN A 110 13.52 -7.19 -2.42
CA ASN A 110 14.86 -6.76 -2.02
C ASN A 110 14.85 -5.40 -1.31
N TRP A 111 14.19 -4.40 -1.90
CA TRP A 111 14.14 -3.05 -1.33
C TRP A 111 13.28 -2.92 -0.08
N THR A 112 12.35 -3.83 0.15
CA THR A 112 11.38 -3.68 1.23
C THR A 112 11.50 -4.73 2.31
N PHE A 113 12.41 -5.71 2.18
CA PHE A 113 12.57 -6.81 3.12
C PHE A 113 12.87 -6.30 4.53
N ASP A 114 13.95 -5.51 4.71
CA ASP A 114 14.33 -4.95 6.01
C ASP A 114 13.20 -4.08 6.61
N ARG A 115 12.60 -3.22 5.79
CA ARG A 115 11.46 -2.40 6.23
C ARG A 115 10.31 -3.25 6.74
N ASN A 116 9.86 -4.23 5.96
CA ASN A 116 8.71 -5.06 6.33
C ASN A 116 9.02 -5.94 7.55
N SER A 117 10.25 -6.42 7.67
CA SER A 117 10.71 -7.14 8.87
C SER A 117 10.60 -6.23 10.10
N ARG A 118 11.09 -4.98 10.03
CA ARG A 118 11.01 -4.03 11.15
C ARG A 118 9.58 -3.63 11.49
N ILE A 119 8.68 -3.53 10.51
CA ILE A 119 7.24 -3.32 10.75
C ILE A 119 6.69 -4.45 11.62
N GLY A 120 6.89 -5.70 11.22
CA GLY A 120 6.42 -6.84 12.00
C GLY A 120 7.05 -6.91 13.39
N ALA A 121 8.36 -6.72 13.47
CA ALA A 121 9.11 -6.79 14.73
C ALA A 121 8.74 -5.67 15.72
N SER A 122 8.54 -4.44 15.25
CA SER A 122 8.11 -3.32 16.09
C SER A 122 6.70 -3.55 16.65
N ALA A 123 5.79 -4.05 15.83
CA ALA A 123 4.45 -4.41 16.28
C ALA A 123 4.46 -5.55 17.32
N ARG A 124 5.30 -6.57 17.11
CA ARG A 124 5.54 -7.64 18.09
C ARG A 124 6.02 -7.08 19.44
N ILE A 125 6.99 -6.17 19.44
CA ILE A 125 7.51 -5.55 20.67
C ILE A 125 6.41 -4.78 21.39
N ALA A 126 5.63 -3.99 20.69
CA ALA A 126 4.52 -3.24 21.26
C ALA A 126 3.44 -4.16 21.86
N LEU A 127 3.15 -5.30 21.22
CA LEU A 127 2.22 -6.31 21.72
C LEU A 127 2.79 -7.01 22.95
N ILE A 128 4.09 -7.35 22.99
CA ILE A 128 4.76 -7.93 24.18
C ILE A 128 4.66 -6.95 25.35
N GLU A 129 4.97 -5.67 25.15
CA GLU A 129 4.85 -4.65 26.21
C GLU A 129 3.41 -4.55 26.75
N ALA A 130 2.42 -4.53 25.88
CA ALA A 130 1.03 -4.47 26.27
C ALA A 130 0.54 -5.75 26.95
N GLY A 131 0.91 -6.91 26.44
CA GLY A 131 0.55 -8.21 27.00
C GLY A 131 1.18 -8.47 28.37
N ALA A 132 2.46 -8.12 28.54
CA ALA A 132 3.15 -8.19 29.83
C ALA A 132 2.47 -7.32 30.89
N ASN A 133 2.08 -6.08 30.51
CA ASN A 133 1.31 -5.18 31.39
C ASN A 133 -0.04 -5.80 31.79
N LEU A 134 -0.76 -6.44 30.87
CA LEU A 134 -2.04 -7.11 31.19
C LEU A 134 -1.86 -8.30 32.13
N MET A 135 -0.75 -9.00 32.04
CA MET A 135 -0.42 -10.12 32.92
C MET A 135 0.25 -9.68 34.23
N SER A 136 0.58 -8.40 34.40
CA SER A 136 1.33 -7.83 35.52
C SER A 136 2.69 -8.48 35.71
N VAL A 137 3.42 -8.70 34.61
CA VAL A 137 4.76 -9.32 34.60
C VAL A 137 5.76 -8.42 33.87
N ASN A 138 7.07 -8.70 34.05
CA ASN A 138 8.11 -8.02 33.32
C ASN A 138 8.07 -8.41 31.82
N LYS A 139 8.13 -7.43 30.92
CA LYS A 139 8.15 -7.67 29.46
C LYS A 139 9.36 -8.49 29.02
N ASP A 140 10.49 -8.39 29.69
CA ASP A 140 11.72 -9.13 29.36
C ASP A 140 11.59 -10.63 29.62
N ASP A 141 10.63 -11.01 30.49
CA ASP A 141 10.23 -12.38 30.73
C ASP A 141 9.14 -12.89 29.80
N CYS A 142 8.76 -12.09 28.80
CA CYS A 142 7.75 -12.44 27.82
C CYS A 142 8.36 -12.66 26.44
N TYR A 143 7.63 -13.43 25.62
CA TYR A 143 7.90 -13.59 24.20
C TYR A 143 6.58 -13.72 23.45
N ALA A 144 6.62 -13.47 22.13
CA ALA A 144 5.47 -13.65 21.27
C ALA A 144 5.61 -14.95 20.48
N LYS A 145 4.51 -15.66 20.31
CA LYS A 145 4.40 -16.84 19.44
C LYS A 145 2.95 -17.10 19.07
N GLU A 146 2.68 -17.34 17.79
CA GLU A 146 1.36 -17.79 17.30
C GLU A 146 0.21 -16.92 17.81
N SER A 147 0.27 -15.61 17.53
CA SER A 147 -0.74 -14.60 17.93
C SER A 147 -0.94 -14.48 19.45
N LYS A 148 0.06 -14.83 20.25
CA LYS A 148 0.04 -14.78 21.72
C LYS A 148 1.28 -14.13 22.30
N VAL A 149 1.13 -13.45 23.44
CA VAL A 149 2.25 -13.05 24.30
C VAL A 149 2.28 -14.01 25.49
N ILE A 150 3.42 -14.66 25.71
CA ILE A 150 3.59 -15.75 26.67
C ILE A 150 4.65 -15.36 27.68
N HIS A 151 4.35 -15.53 28.96
CA HIS A 151 5.31 -15.36 30.06
C HIS A 151 6.14 -16.65 30.26
N LYS A 152 7.46 -16.53 30.13
CA LYS A 152 8.42 -17.68 30.10
C LYS A 152 8.36 -18.58 31.34
N LEU A 153 8.21 -17.98 32.53
CA LEU A 153 8.29 -18.70 33.77
C LEU A 153 7.00 -19.47 34.12
N THR A 154 5.85 -18.92 33.81
CA THR A 154 4.54 -19.48 34.20
C THR A 154 3.75 -20.09 33.06
N ASN A 155 4.19 -19.90 31.83
CA ASN A 155 3.46 -20.24 30.61
C ASN A 155 2.06 -19.58 30.52
N LYS A 156 1.74 -18.62 31.39
CA LYS A 156 0.54 -17.78 31.20
C LYS A 156 0.67 -17.00 29.92
N PHE A 157 -0.44 -16.79 29.21
CA PHE A 157 -0.47 -16.05 27.97
C PHE A 157 -1.70 -15.17 27.86
N VAL A 158 -1.62 -14.19 26.99
CA VAL A 158 -2.73 -13.39 26.45
C VAL A 158 -2.62 -13.36 24.94
N THR A 159 -3.76 -13.47 24.27
CA THR A 159 -3.82 -13.43 22.81
C THR A 159 -3.70 -11.99 22.31
N TYR A 160 -3.31 -11.80 21.05
CA TYR A 160 -3.32 -10.47 20.43
C TYR A 160 -4.73 -9.86 20.43
N SER A 161 -5.77 -10.67 20.19
CA SER A 161 -7.17 -10.22 20.27
C SER A 161 -7.53 -9.70 21.67
N GLU A 162 -7.18 -10.41 22.74
CA GLU A 162 -7.43 -9.97 24.12
C GLU A 162 -6.70 -8.67 24.46
N ILE A 163 -5.44 -8.53 24.01
CA ILE A 163 -4.66 -7.30 24.20
C ILE A 163 -5.36 -6.13 23.52
N LEU A 164 -5.71 -6.29 22.22
CA LEU A 164 -6.24 -5.24 21.39
C LEU A 164 -7.69 -4.85 21.73
N THR A 165 -8.45 -5.77 22.31
CA THR A 165 -9.78 -5.49 22.84
C THR A 165 -9.72 -4.63 24.10
N ARG A 166 -8.71 -4.85 24.96
CA ARG A 166 -8.61 -4.16 26.25
C ARG A 166 -7.85 -2.85 26.17
N LYS A 167 -6.94 -2.70 25.22
CA LYS A 167 -6.06 -1.53 25.14
C LYS A 167 -5.74 -1.17 23.70
N SER A 168 -5.94 0.10 23.35
CA SER A 168 -5.38 0.68 22.14
C SER A 168 -3.87 0.86 22.30
N ILE A 169 -3.09 0.38 21.35
CA ILE A 169 -1.62 0.48 21.38
C ILE A 169 -1.19 1.61 20.45
N ASN A 170 -0.60 2.65 21.00
CA ASN A 170 -0.09 3.81 20.29
C ASN A 170 1.43 3.96 20.53
N ARG A 171 2.18 2.86 20.38
CA ARG A 171 3.63 2.86 20.52
C ARG A 171 4.26 3.43 19.26
N ILE A 172 5.05 4.48 19.41
CA ILE A 172 5.86 5.09 18.33
C ILE A 172 7.31 4.68 18.57
N PHE A 173 7.99 4.27 17.51
CA PHE A 173 9.40 3.92 17.55
C PHE A 173 10.21 5.00 16.83
N SER A 174 11.33 5.41 17.39
CA SER A 174 12.29 6.26 16.70
C SER A 174 13.03 5.46 15.60
N GLU A 175 13.73 6.16 14.72
CA GLU A 175 14.55 5.49 13.69
C GLU A 175 15.68 4.67 14.33
N GLU A 176 16.25 5.16 15.42
CA GLU A 176 17.30 4.49 16.20
C GLU A 176 16.75 3.22 16.86
N GLU A 177 15.56 3.32 17.50
CA GLU A 177 14.89 2.16 18.07
C GLU A 177 14.61 1.09 17.00
N LEU A 178 14.08 1.50 15.83
CA LEU A 178 13.80 0.58 14.74
C LEU A 178 15.07 -0.11 14.23
N LYS A 179 16.17 0.64 14.05
CA LYS A 179 17.47 0.07 13.65
C LYS A 179 18.06 -0.88 14.67
N ALA A 180 17.81 -0.63 15.95
CA ALA A 180 18.29 -1.48 17.04
C ALA A 180 17.50 -2.79 17.21
N ILE A 181 16.32 -2.92 16.59
CA ILE A 181 15.53 -4.15 16.67
C ILE A 181 16.31 -5.32 16.07
N LYS A 182 16.51 -6.35 16.87
CA LYS A 182 17.08 -7.62 16.42
C LYS A 182 16.04 -8.40 15.64
N LEU A 183 16.26 -8.56 14.35
CA LEU A 183 15.43 -9.37 13.46
C LEU A 183 15.81 -10.84 13.55
N LYS A 184 14.87 -11.71 13.17
CA LYS A 184 15.11 -13.15 13.03
C LYS A 184 16.16 -13.44 11.97
N LYS A 185 16.90 -14.52 12.18
CA LYS A 185 17.90 -15.01 11.23
C LYS A 185 17.32 -16.13 10.36
N PHE A 186 17.98 -16.44 9.26
CA PHE A 186 17.62 -17.50 8.34
C PHE A 186 17.46 -18.81 9.14
N GLY A 187 17.47 -19.44 9.76
CA GLY A 187 17.16 -20.70 10.51
C GLY A 187 16.02 -20.55 11.52
N GLU A 188 15.59 -19.33 11.79
CA GLU A 188 14.54 -19.03 12.77
C GLU A 188 13.17 -18.78 12.11
N TYR A 189 13.14 -18.79 10.77
CA TYR A 189 11.92 -18.51 10.02
C TYR A 189 10.92 -19.66 10.10
N ARG A 190 9.68 -19.31 10.36
CA ARG A 190 8.56 -20.22 10.50
C ARG A 190 7.57 -20.09 9.33
N ILE A 191 7.44 -18.91 8.78
CA ILE A 191 6.50 -18.53 7.69
C ILE A 191 7.27 -18.32 6.37
N ILE A 192 8.36 -17.56 6.40
CA ILE A 192 9.19 -17.31 5.22
C ILE A 192 9.79 -18.63 4.74
N GLY A 193 9.72 -18.86 3.42
CA GLY A 193 10.19 -20.08 2.78
C GLY A 193 9.17 -21.22 2.78
N LYS A 194 7.97 -21.02 3.32
CA LYS A 194 6.87 -21.97 3.19
C LYS A 194 6.04 -21.64 1.95
N SER A 195 5.56 -22.70 1.27
CA SER A 195 4.58 -22.54 0.20
C SER A 195 3.21 -22.33 0.84
N LEU A 196 2.74 -21.09 0.80
CA LEU A 196 1.45 -20.69 1.35
C LEU A 196 0.51 -20.28 0.21
N PRO A 197 -0.81 -20.53 0.35
CA PRO A 197 -1.79 -20.04 -0.60
C PRO A 197 -1.72 -18.52 -0.71
N SER A 198 -1.89 -18.00 -1.92
CA SER A 198 -1.92 -16.56 -2.16
C SER A 198 -3.16 -15.94 -1.54
N LEU A 199 -2.99 -14.88 -0.75
CA LEU A 199 -4.07 -14.26 0.03
C LEU A 199 -5.15 -13.59 -0.83
N ASP A 200 -4.82 -13.22 -2.06
CA ASP A 200 -5.70 -12.53 -3.01
C ASP A 200 -6.34 -13.45 -4.06
N VAL A 201 -6.03 -14.74 -4.05
CA VAL A 201 -6.64 -15.72 -4.99
C VAL A 201 -8.16 -15.81 -4.83
N PRO A 202 -8.74 -15.86 -3.62
CA PRO A 202 -10.19 -15.96 -3.48
C PRO A 202 -10.96 -14.85 -4.20
N GLU A 203 -10.49 -13.61 -4.12
CA GLU A 203 -11.12 -12.46 -4.80
C GLU A 203 -10.96 -12.54 -6.33
N LYS A 204 -9.83 -13.06 -6.81
CA LYS A 204 -9.56 -13.23 -8.24
C LYS A 204 -10.45 -14.29 -8.89
N ILE A 205 -10.70 -15.41 -8.20
CA ILE A 205 -11.51 -16.51 -8.75
C ILE A 205 -13.01 -16.32 -8.60
N ASN A 206 -13.48 -15.51 -7.65
CA ASN A 206 -14.88 -15.20 -7.48
C ASN A 206 -15.33 -13.91 -8.19
N GLY A 207 -14.39 -13.20 -8.85
CA GLY A 207 -14.66 -11.99 -9.61
C GLY A 207 -14.86 -10.73 -8.76
N THR A 208 -14.53 -10.73 -7.46
CA THR A 208 -14.63 -9.55 -6.61
C THR A 208 -13.35 -8.71 -6.59
N ALA A 209 -12.23 -9.23 -7.09
CA ALA A 209 -10.99 -8.47 -7.25
C ALA A 209 -11.21 -7.28 -8.19
N LYS A 210 -10.75 -6.10 -7.77
CA LYS A 210 -10.86 -4.87 -8.57
C LYS A 210 -9.52 -4.51 -9.19
N TYR A 211 -9.54 -4.25 -10.48
CA TYR A 211 -8.39 -3.82 -11.25
C TYR A 211 -8.60 -2.41 -11.79
N GLY A 212 -7.54 -1.79 -12.29
CA GLY A 212 -7.63 -0.43 -12.85
C GLY A 212 -8.65 -0.31 -13.99
N ILE A 213 -8.88 -1.40 -14.76
CA ILE A 213 -9.88 -1.42 -15.82
C ILE A 213 -11.32 -1.39 -15.28
N ASP A 214 -11.53 -1.82 -14.04
CA ASP A 214 -12.85 -1.83 -13.36
C ASP A 214 -13.14 -0.51 -12.64
N ALA A 215 -12.20 0.44 -12.68
CA ALA A 215 -12.39 1.75 -12.06
C ALA A 215 -13.53 2.50 -12.74
N PHE A 216 -14.46 2.99 -11.96
CA PHE A 216 -15.57 3.81 -12.43
C PHE A 216 -15.80 5.00 -11.49
N ILE A 217 -15.88 6.20 -12.09
CA ILE A 217 -16.30 7.42 -11.41
C ILE A 217 -17.39 8.12 -12.23
N PRO A 218 -18.34 8.83 -11.58
CA PRO A 218 -19.37 9.58 -12.33
C PRO A 218 -18.75 10.53 -13.35
N ASN A 219 -19.32 10.56 -14.54
CA ASN A 219 -18.85 11.37 -15.68
C ASN A 219 -17.42 11.03 -16.16
N MET A 220 -16.96 9.83 -15.93
CA MET A 220 -15.67 9.35 -16.41
C MET A 220 -15.63 9.33 -17.94
N VAL A 221 -14.53 9.78 -18.50
CA VAL A 221 -14.19 9.59 -19.91
C VAL A 221 -13.00 8.65 -20.05
N TYR A 222 -12.97 7.94 -21.16
CA TYR A 222 -11.87 7.03 -21.49
C TYR A 222 -10.88 7.73 -22.39
N GLY A 223 -9.60 7.56 -22.09
CA GLY A 223 -8.50 8.11 -22.87
C GLY A 223 -7.71 7.02 -23.58
N LYS A 224 -7.48 7.20 -24.88
CA LYS A 224 -6.56 6.35 -25.64
C LYS A 224 -5.38 7.16 -26.11
N ILE A 225 -4.17 6.78 -25.69
CA ILE A 225 -2.93 7.41 -26.15
C ILE A 225 -2.70 7.08 -27.61
N ILE A 226 -2.38 8.11 -28.40
CA ILE A 226 -1.85 7.99 -29.76
C ILE A 226 -0.33 8.00 -29.62
N PRO A 227 0.35 6.88 -29.95
CA PRO A 227 1.78 6.75 -29.75
C PRO A 227 2.57 7.72 -30.63
N TRP A 228 3.64 8.21 -30.07
CA TRP A 228 4.63 9.02 -30.77
C TRP A 228 5.64 8.13 -31.54
N PRO A 229 6.23 8.63 -32.63
CA PRO A 229 7.11 7.83 -33.47
C PRO A 229 8.47 7.51 -32.81
N THR A 230 8.94 8.38 -31.90
CA THR A 230 10.22 8.20 -31.21
C THR A 230 10.06 8.35 -29.69
N ARG A 231 10.90 7.68 -28.94
CA ARG A 231 10.87 7.71 -27.45
C ARG A 231 11.14 9.10 -26.87
N TYR A 232 11.95 9.88 -27.57
CA TYR A 232 12.36 11.22 -27.15
C TYR A 232 12.23 12.20 -28.31
N GLY A 233 11.97 13.45 -28.00
CA GLY A 233 12.04 14.55 -28.94
C GLY A 233 10.79 14.77 -29.79
N SER A 234 9.93 13.78 -29.97
CA SER A 234 8.73 13.93 -30.81
C SER A 234 7.76 14.94 -30.22
N LYS A 235 7.34 15.89 -31.06
CA LYS A 235 6.33 16.90 -30.69
C LYS A 235 5.15 16.84 -31.64
N PRO A 236 3.91 16.90 -31.15
CA PRO A 236 2.76 17.04 -32.03
C PRO A 236 2.72 18.45 -32.62
N ILE A 237 2.97 18.57 -33.92
CA ILE A 237 2.91 19.84 -34.67
C ILE A 237 1.46 20.18 -35.00
N ASN A 238 0.71 19.20 -35.50
CA ASN A 238 -0.69 19.36 -35.88
C ASN A 238 -1.48 18.09 -35.51
N VAL A 239 -2.71 18.31 -35.07
CA VAL A 239 -3.65 17.22 -34.72
C VAL A 239 -4.95 17.48 -35.46
N ASP A 240 -5.31 16.59 -36.38
CA ASP A 240 -6.58 16.64 -37.13
C ASP A 240 -7.52 15.56 -36.61
N ASP A 241 -8.59 15.98 -35.93
CA ASP A 241 -9.61 15.13 -35.30
C ASP A 241 -10.94 15.10 -36.08
N LYS A 242 -10.99 15.61 -37.31
CA LYS A 242 -12.23 15.74 -38.09
C LYS A 242 -12.99 14.42 -38.23
N GLU A 243 -12.27 13.33 -38.51
CA GLU A 243 -12.90 12.01 -38.65
C GLU A 243 -13.33 11.43 -37.29
N ALA A 244 -12.58 11.73 -36.22
CA ALA A 244 -12.93 11.30 -34.88
C ALA A 244 -14.24 11.94 -34.37
N LYS A 245 -14.55 13.18 -34.80
CA LYS A 245 -15.81 13.87 -34.47
C LYS A 245 -17.07 13.17 -34.99
N LYS A 246 -16.93 12.27 -35.96
CA LYS A 246 -18.03 11.45 -36.49
C LYS A 246 -18.32 10.22 -35.61
N ILE A 247 -17.48 9.92 -34.65
CA ILE A 247 -17.60 8.72 -33.78
C ILE A 247 -18.53 9.02 -32.63
N PRO A 248 -19.60 8.22 -32.43
CA PRO A 248 -20.52 8.42 -31.32
C PRO A 248 -19.79 8.42 -29.98
N GLY A 249 -20.11 9.38 -29.11
CA GLY A 249 -19.49 9.52 -27.78
C GLY A 249 -18.06 10.08 -27.80
N TYR A 250 -17.56 10.59 -28.94
CA TYR A 250 -16.30 11.32 -28.98
C TYR A 250 -16.40 12.62 -28.18
N VAL A 251 -15.48 12.83 -27.25
CA VAL A 251 -15.45 14.01 -26.36
C VAL A 251 -14.43 15.04 -26.85
N GLY A 252 -13.27 14.59 -27.33
CA GLY A 252 -12.23 15.50 -27.77
C GLY A 252 -10.84 14.87 -27.82
N VAL A 253 -9.85 15.70 -28.05
CA VAL A 253 -8.44 15.33 -28.04
C VAL A 253 -7.70 16.20 -27.03
N TYR A 254 -6.90 15.55 -26.20
CA TYR A 254 -5.97 16.23 -25.30
C TYR A 254 -4.55 16.14 -25.86
N VAL A 255 -3.87 17.27 -25.94
CA VAL A 255 -2.50 17.38 -26.45
C VAL A 255 -1.62 17.87 -25.31
N ASN A 256 -0.75 17.01 -24.81
CA ASN A 256 0.31 17.40 -23.90
C ASN A 256 1.53 17.87 -24.71
N LYS A 257 1.97 19.09 -24.44
CA LYS A 257 3.12 19.74 -25.10
C LYS A 257 4.27 20.00 -24.12
N ASP A 258 4.33 19.23 -23.06
CA ASP A 258 5.40 19.39 -22.05
C ASP A 258 6.79 19.17 -22.66
N ASP A 259 7.81 19.39 -21.84
CA ASP A 259 9.21 19.34 -22.21
C ASP A 259 9.60 18.05 -22.96
N PRO A 260 9.91 18.14 -24.27
CA PRO A 260 10.21 16.98 -25.10
C PRO A 260 11.54 16.29 -24.75
N THR A 261 12.37 16.91 -23.88
CA THR A 261 13.60 16.29 -23.40
C THR A 261 13.35 15.23 -22.34
N LYS A 262 12.14 15.23 -21.73
CA LYS A 262 11.72 14.23 -20.76
C LYS A 262 11.07 13.05 -21.44
N VAL A 263 11.30 11.87 -20.92
CA VAL A 263 10.63 10.64 -21.37
C VAL A 263 9.13 10.80 -21.22
N ASN A 264 8.37 10.51 -22.29
CA ASN A 264 6.91 10.56 -22.30
C ASN A 264 6.30 11.93 -21.96
N SER A 265 6.98 13.02 -22.30
CA SER A 265 6.53 14.37 -21.97
C SER A 265 5.56 14.97 -22.97
N SER A 266 5.59 14.54 -24.24
CA SER A 266 4.67 15.01 -25.28
C SER A 266 3.82 13.86 -25.79
N TYR A 267 2.49 13.95 -25.65
CA TYR A 267 1.58 12.91 -26.11
C TYR A 267 0.21 13.48 -26.50
N VAL A 268 -0.50 12.70 -27.29
CA VAL A 268 -1.88 12.99 -27.72
C VAL A 268 -2.80 11.91 -27.20
N ILE A 269 -3.93 12.29 -26.62
CA ILE A 269 -4.94 11.36 -26.10
C ILE A 269 -6.27 11.64 -26.77
N ALA A 270 -6.87 10.63 -27.40
CA ALA A 270 -8.25 10.66 -27.82
C ALA A 270 -9.17 10.36 -26.63
N LEU A 271 -10.20 11.19 -26.43
CA LEU A 271 -11.15 11.08 -25.32
C LEU A 271 -12.53 10.72 -25.84
N ALA A 272 -13.19 9.75 -25.19
CA ALA A 272 -14.57 9.37 -25.50
C ALA A 272 -15.31 8.86 -24.27
N GLU A 273 -16.63 8.79 -24.33
CA GLU A 273 -17.52 8.29 -23.27
C GLU A 273 -17.36 6.78 -23.02
N THR A 274 -16.78 6.05 -23.97
CA THR A 274 -16.55 4.60 -23.88
C THR A 274 -15.12 4.25 -24.26
N PHE A 275 -14.60 3.15 -23.70
CA PHE A 275 -13.29 2.62 -24.07
C PHE A 275 -13.15 2.39 -25.60
N TRP A 276 -14.16 1.75 -26.22
CA TRP A 276 -14.15 1.47 -27.66
C TRP A 276 -14.31 2.73 -28.51
N GLY A 277 -15.03 3.73 -27.99
CA GLY A 277 -15.09 5.05 -28.61
C GLY A 277 -13.73 5.73 -28.66
N ALA A 278 -13.00 5.73 -27.54
CA ALA A 278 -11.64 6.28 -27.46
C ALA A 278 -10.66 5.53 -28.38
N GLU A 279 -10.74 4.21 -28.45
CA GLU A 279 -9.92 3.38 -29.33
C GLU A 279 -10.18 3.69 -30.83
N LYS A 280 -11.44 3.79 -31.22
CA LYS A 280 -11.82 4.18 -32.59
C LYS A 280 -11.38 5.60 -32.92
N ALA A 281 -11.58 6.54 -31.99
CA ALA A 281 -11.18 7.93 -32.16
C ALA A 281 -9.66 8.06 -32.32
N ALA A 282 -8.87 7.36 -31.50
CA ALA A 282 -7.41 7.37 -31.61
C ALA A 282 -6.92 6.92 -33.00
N LYS A 283 -7.57 5.92 -33.59
CA LYS A 283 -7.26 5.44 -34.96
C LYS A 283 -7.66 6.44 -36.04
N ALA A 284 -8.69 7.23 -35.82
CA ALA A 284 -9.20 8.21 -36.77
C ALA A 284 -8.44 9.56 -36.72
N ILE A 285 -7.84 9.90 -35.58
CA ILE A 285 -7.06 11.13 -35.43
C ILE A 285 -5.73 11.01 -36.15
N LYS A 286 -5.43 12.04 -36.96
CA LYS A 286 -4.14 12.16 -37.64
C LYS A 286 -3.25 13.14 -36.90
N VAL A 287 -2.09 12.69 -36.48
CA VAL A 287 -1.10 13.52 -35.81
C VAL A 287 0.12 13.67 -36.70
N LYS A 288 0.48 14.93 -36.96
CA LYS A 288 1.78 15.26 -37.58
C LYS A 288 2.77 15.52 -36.45
N TRP A 289 3.83 14.75 -36.46
CA TRP A 289 4.94 14.88 -35.52
C TRP A 289 6.13 15.56 -36.18
N ASP A 290 6.98 16.26 -35.40
CA ASP A 290 8.27 16.77 -35.87
C ASP A 290 9.34 15.66 -35.94
#